data_deef4a53b5a96f35cfb09191a0a1291f
#
_entry.id   deef4a53b5a96f35cfb09191a0a1291f
#
_cell.length_a   1.000
_cell.length_b   1.000
_cell.length_c   1.000
_cell.angle_alpha   90.00
_cell.angle_beta   90.00
_cell.angle_gamma   90.00
#
_symmetry.space_group_name_H-M   'P 1'
#
loop_
_entity.id
_entity.type
_entity.pdbx_description
1 polymer ?
#
loop_
_entity_poly.entity_id
_entity_poly.type
_entity_poly.pdbx_seq_one_letter_code
_entity_poly.pdbx_strand_id
1 'polypeptide(L)'
;MKHLAYQEYSGSHRTNTQDSLKRYFNWRHCEHSEEDWEPQYTFSKDSNVQPRDHLSRKERQQIRQTALEYGSIPGYASLTPIERRRWKQHIAQVLRKPMNEVVPADWDRMNAWKFTSLAWTSLDGGLRPIEVGHAKVSWIDTDNQVLRIPVSESAKNADNWHVSLTERTADALKRWISERENYDRYAGTNALWLTREGNPYGPQSLRRLLIRLCDRAGIDTENRKMSWYAIRHSVGTYMTREEDLAAAKAQLRHKSVQTTMKYDAAPVEDRQDALKRMG
;
A
#
# COMPACT_ATOMS: atom_id res chain seq x y z
N MET A 1 -17.69 -30.81 -4.79
CA MET A 1 -18.48 -29.93 -5.68
C MET A 1 -19.88 -29.66 -5.15
N LYS A 2 -20.70 -30.68 -4.75
CA LYS A 2 -22.06 -30.46 -4.19
C LYS A 2 -22.07 -29.44 -3.04
N HIS A 3 -21.16 -29.56 -2.07
CA HIS A 3 -21.06 -28.60 -0.97
C HIS A 3 -20.90 -27.15 -1.45
N LEU A 4 -20.05 -26.88 -2.44
CA LEU A 4 -19.88 -25.55 -3.02
C LEU A 4 -21.14 -25.03 -3.75
N ALA A 5 -21.93 -25.92 -4.33
CA ALA A 5 -23.15 -25.54 -5.05
C ALA A 5 -24.27 -25.09 -4.09
N TYR A 6 -24.39 -25.74 -2.93
CA TYR A 6 -25.49 -25.54 -1.99
C TYR A 6 -25.20 -24.53 -0.87
N GLN A 7 -23.95 -24.05 -0.73
CA GLN A 7 -23.61 -23.04 0.27
C GLN A 7 -23.66 -21.62 -0.33
N GLU A 8 -23.91 -20.63 0.51
CA GLU A 8 -23.94 -19.20 0.11
C GLU A 8 -22.54 -18.59 -0.07
N TYR A 9 -21.70 -19.23 -0.88
CA TYR A 9 -20.40 -18.68 -1.26
C TYR A 9 -20.54 -17.74 -2.46
N SER A 10 -19.68 -16.71 -2.54
CA SER A 10 -19.61 -15.85 -3.73
C SER A 10 -19.22 -16.66 -4.97
N GLY A 11 -19.69 -16.26 -6.15
CA GLY A 11 -19.33 -16.88 -7.42
C GLY A 11 -17.81 -16.93 -7.63
N SER A 12 -17.09 -15.89 -7.22
CA SER A 12 -15.63 -15.87 -7.25
C SER A 12 -14.99 -16.94 -6.34
N HIS A 13 -15.54 -17.18 -5.14
CA HIS A 13 -15.05 -18.22 -4.24
C HIS A 13 -15.28 -19.60 -4.85
N ARG A 14 -16.49 -19.86 -5.35
CA ARG A 14 -16.86 -21.13 -6.01
C ARG A 14 -15.94 -21.42 -7.19
N THR A 15 -15.73 -20.44 -8.09
CA THR A 15 -14.89 -20.58 -9.26
C THR A 15 -13.42 -20.84 -8.89
N ASN A 16 -12.87 -20.05 -7.96
CA ASN A 16 -11.47 -20.22 -7.54
C ASN A 16 -11.22 -21.58 -6.87
N THR A 17 -12.18 -22.05 -6.06
CA THR A 17 -12.08 -23.38 -5.45
C THR A 17 -12.17 -24.48 -6.52
N GLN A 18 -13.06 -24.33 -7.50
CA GLN A 18 -13.17 -25.26 -8.62
C GLN A 18 -11.87 -25.31 -9.44
N ASP A 19 -11.28 -24.15 -9.76
CA ASP A 19 -10.02 -24.05 -10.48
C ASP A 19 -8.86 -24.69 -9.70
N SER A 20 -8.84 -24.55 -8.39
CA SER A 20 -7.85 -25.20 -7.51
C SER A 20 -8.00 -26.71 -7.51
N LEU A 21 -9.24 -27.22 -7.46
CA LEU A 21 -9.53 -28.66 -7.56
C LEU A 21 -9.14 -29.22 -8.93
N LYS A 22 -9.48 -28.51 -10.02
CA LYS A 22 -9.06 -28.91 -11.39
C LYS A 22 -7.55 -29.04 -11.49
N ARG A 23 -6.79 -28.07 -10.97
CA ARG A 23 -5.32 -28.12 -10.98
C ARG A 23 -4.77 -29.28 -10.17
N TYR A 24 -5.36 -29.55 -9.01
CA TYR A 24 -4.96 -30.68 -8.16
C TYR A 24 -5.21 -32.03 -8.83
N PHE A 25 -6.40 -32.26 -9.40
CA PHE A 25 -6.70 -33.52 -10.06
C PHE A 25 -5.95 -33.70 -11.38
N ASN A 26 -5.74 -32.63 -12.14
CA ASN A 26 -4.88 -32.67 -13.32
C ASN A 26 -3.43 -33.03 -12.97
N TRP A 27 -2.89 -32.51 -11.88
CA TRP A 27 -1.60 -32.91 -11.36
C TRP A 27 -1.58 -34.41 -10.99
N ARG A 28 -2.60 -34.92 -10.30
CA ARG A 28 -2.72 -36.34 -9.97
C ARG A 28 -2.81 -37.20 -11.21
N HIS A 29 -3.55 -36.80 -12.21
CA HIS A 29 -3.64 -37.48 -13.49
C HIS A 29 -2.25 -37.57 -14.17
N CYS A 30 -1.54 -36.44 -14.25
CA CYS A 30 -0.22 -36.40 -14.93
C CYS A 30 0.88 -37.13 -14.16
N GLU A 31 0.94 -37.01 -12.83
CA GLU A 31 2.06 -37.55 -12.03
C GLU A 31 1.78 -38.96 -11.46
N HIS A 32 0.52 -39.31 -11.26
CA HIS A 32 0.10 -40.55 -10.59
C HIS A 32 -0.75 -41.46 -11.48
N SER A 33 -0.97 -41.10 -12.76
CA SER A 33 -1.79 -41.88 -13.71
C SER A 33 -3.20 -42.20 -13.21
N GLU A 34 -3.78 -41.30 -12.40
CA GLU A 34 -5.16 -41.42 -11.96
C GLU A 34 -6.14 -40.99 -13.03
N GLU A 35 -7.40 -41.37 -12.89
CA GLU A 35 -8.45 -40.96 -13.85
C GLU A 35 -8.58 -39.43 -13.89
N ASP A 36 -8.80 -38.88 -15.10
CA ASP A 36 -9.06 -37.47 -15.27
C ASP A 36 -10.39 -37.08 -14.58
N TRP A 37 -10.38 -35.96 -13.91
CA TRP A 37 -11.52 -35.51 -13.14
C TRP A 37 -12.18 -34.28 -13.77
N GLU A 38 -13.42 -34.42 -14.16
CA GLU A 38 -14.25 -33.29 -14.58
C GLU A 38 -15.32 -32.92 -13.52
N PRO A 39 -15.50 -31.61 -13.28
CA PRO A 39 -16.47 -31.17 -12.30
C PRO A 39 -17.91 -31.34 -12.81
N GLN A 40 -18.78 -31.98 -12.02
CA GLN A 40 -20.21 -32.11 -12.30
C GLN A 40 -20.97 -30.77 -12.34
N TYR A 41 -20.41 -29.72 -11.74
CA TYR A 41 -20.98 -28.37 -11.69
C TYR A 41 -19.92 -27.38 -12.17
N THR A 42 -20.32 -26.48 -13.07
CA THR A 42 -19.49 -25.37 -13.52
C THR A 42 -19.98 -24.08 -12.87
N PHE A 43 -19.07 -23.35 -12.26
CA PHE A 43 -19.37 -22.05 -11.65
C PHE A 43 -18.81 -20.92 -12.51
N SER A 44 -19.60 -19.85 -12.65
CA SER A 44 -19.16 -18.59 -13.23
C SER A 44 -18.83 -17.57 -12.13
N LYS A 45 -17.94 -16.64 -12.44
CA LYS A 45 -17.74 -15.47 -11.60
C LYS A 45 -18.96 -14.57 -11.69
N ASP A 46 -19.36 -14.00 -10.55
CA ASP A 46 -20.45 -13.04 -10.53
C ASP A 46 -20.11 -11.90 -11.49
N SER A 47 -21.00 -11.60 -12.43
CA SER A 47 -20.86 -10.50 -13.39
C SER A 47 -21.03 -9.13 -12.73
N ASN A 48 -21.69 -9.06 -11.57
CA ASN A 48 -21.88 -7.83 -10.80
C ASN A 48 -20.64 -7.50 -9.96
N VAL A 49 -19.57 -7.09 -10.62
CA VAL A 49 -18.46 -6.44 -9.92
C VAL A 49 -18.89 -5.02 -9.60
N GLN A 50 -19.37 -4.81 -8.38
CA GLN A 50 -19.58 -3.44 -7.89
C GLN A 50 -18.29 -2.62 -8.08
N PRO A 51 -18.41 -1.34 -8.51
CA PRO A 51 -17.26 -0.45 -8.57
C PRO A 51 -16.49 -0.51 -7.25
N ARG A 52 -15.18 -0.66 -7.33
CA ARG A 52 -14.34 -0.72 -6.13
C ARG A 52 -14.18 0.68 -5.58
N ASP A 53 -14.35 0.83 -4.28
CA ASP A 53 -14.07 2.09 -3.61
C ASP A 53 -12.63 2.51 -3.84
N HIS A 54 -12.45 3.78 -4.17
CA HIS A 54 -11.15 4.43 -4.31
C HIS A 54 -11.20 5.81 -3.66
N LEU A 55 -10.04 6.37 -3.36
CA LEU A 55 -9.95 7.74 -2.84
C LEU A 55 -10.10 8.74 -3.98
N SER A 56 -10.95 9.75 -3.80
CA SER A 56 -11.04 10.91 -4.68
C SER A 56 -9.75 11.74 -4.66
N ARG A 57 -9.57 12.66 -5.61
CA ARG A 57 -8.40 13.58 -5.62
C ARG A 57 -8.29 14.37 -4.33
N LYS A 58 -9.41 14.88 -3.83
CA LYS A 58 -9.48 15.60 -2.56
C LYS A 58 -9.09 14.72 -1.39
N GLU A 59 -9.63 13.50 -1.30
CA GLU A 59 -9.30 12.55 -0.24
C GLU A 59 -7.83 12.13 -0.26
N ARG A 60 -7.24 11.95 -1.45
CA ARG A 60 -5.80 11.69 -1.58
C ARG A 60 -4.94 12.82 -0.99
N GLN A 61 -5.33 14.07 -1.23
CA GLN A 61 -4.65 15.24 -0.65
C GLN A 61 -4.83 15.30 0.87
N GLN A 62 -6.06 15.06 1.36
CA GLN A 62 -6.36 15.00 2.79
C GLN A 62 -5.55 13.90 3.49
N ILE A 63 -5.47 12.69 2.92
CA ILE A 63 -4.65 11.60 3.47
C ILE A 63 -3.16 11.97 3.48
N ARG A 64 -2.64 12.65 2.45
CA ARG A 64 -1.25 13.13 2.45
C ARG A 64 -1.00 14.09 3.61
N GLN A 65 -1.85 15.09 3.78
CA GLN A 65 -1.72 16.07 4.85
C GLN A 65 -1.85 15.40 6.23
N THR A 66 -2.87 14.58 6.41
CA THR A 66 -3.10 13.87 7.68
C THR A 66 -1.93 12.94 8.03
N ALA A 67 -1.36 12.23 7.05
CA ALA A 67 -0.22 11.36 7.27
C ALA A 67 1.03 12.12 7.76
N LEU A 68 1.20 13.36 7.34
CA LEU A 68 2.30 14.22 7.78
C LEU A 68 2.22 14.52 9.28
N GLU A 69 1.02 14.65 9.79
CA GLU A 69 0.74 15.01 11.20
C GLU A 69 0.39 13.79 12.08
N TYR A 70 0.26 12.62 11.48
CA TYR A 70 -0.27 11.43 12.16
C TYR A 70 0.70 10.81 13.16
N GLY A 71 1.99 10.87 12.94
CA GLY A 71 2.99 10.23 13.76
C GLY A 71 3.74 11.20 14.67
N SER A 72 4.15 10.71 15.82
CA SER A 72 5.10 11.38 16.71
C SER A 72 6.30 10.46 16.97
N ILE A 73 7.45 11.05 17.26
CA ILE A 73 8.59 10.29 17.79
C ILE A 73 8.28 9.79 19.20
N PRO A 74 9.02 8.79 19.73
CA PRO A 74 8.81 8.32 21.10
C PRO A 74 8.99 9.46 22.12
N GLY A 75 8.07 9.57 23.06
CA GLY A 75 8.13 10.60 24.10
C GLY A 75 9.38 10.47 24.97
N TYR A 76 9.99 11.60 25.35
CA TYR A 76 11.24 11.63 26.12
C TYR A 76 11.19 10.75 27.37
N ALA A 77 10.07 10.76 28.10
CA ALA A 77 9.91 10.01 29.35
C ALA A 77 9.83 8.48 29.14
N SER A 78 9.44 8.03 27.95
CA SER A 78 9.28 6.60 27.64
C SER A 78 10.56 5.89 27.19
N LEU A 79 11.65 6.64 27.05
CA LEU A 79 12.93 6.15 26.52
C LEU A 79 13.94 5.89 27.64
N THR A 80 14.79 4.90 27.44
CA THR A 80 15.99 4.65 28.24
C THR A 80 17.03 5.77 28.05
N PRO A 81 18.01 5.94 28.95
CA PRO A 81 19.05 6.96 28.79
C PRO A 81 19.84 6.83 27.46
N ILE A 82 20.09 5.59 27.00
CA ILE A 82 20.79 5.33 25.72
C ILE A 82 19.94 5.77 24.55
N GLU A 83 18.67 5.39 24.52
CA GLU A 83 17.73 5.80 23.47
C GLU A 83 17.55 7.30 23.46
N ARG A 84 17.40 7.95 24.63
CA ARG A 84 17.30 9.42 24.73
C ARG A 84 18.50 10.12 24.10
N ARG A 85 19.73 9.62 24.35
CA ARG A 85 20.93 10.20 23.76
C ARG A 85 20.91 10.06 22.23
N ARG A 86 20.53 8.92 21.69
CA ARG A 86 20.39 8.65 20.25
C ARG A 86 19.36 9.58 19.62
N TRP A 87 18.17 9.66 20.20
CA TRP A 87 17.12 10.56 19.72
C TRP A 87 17.52 12.03 19.83
N LYS A 88 18.17 12.43 20.93
CA LYS A 88 18.68 13.80 21.09
C LYS A 88 19.70 14.17 20.01
N GLN A 89 20.58 13.23 19.65
CA GLN A 89 21.53 13.41 18.54
C GLN A 89 20.80 13.55 17.19
N HIS A 90 19.83 12.71 16.93
CA HIS A 90 19.02 12.80 15.71
C HIS A 90 18.27 14.15 15.61
N ILE A 91 17.62 14.59 16.67
CA ILE A 91 16.95 15.89 16.74
C ILE A 91 17.94 17.04 16.50
N ALA A 92 19.11 16.99 17.12
CA ALA A 92 20.17 17.98 16.90
C ALA A 92 20.58 18.08 15.43
N GLN A 93 20.76 16.94 14.76
CA GLN A 93 21.08 16.88 13.33
C GLN A 93 19.95 17.46 12.47
N VAL A 94 18.70 17.09 12.74
CA VAL A 94 17.52 17.57 11.99
C VAL A 94 17.36 19.09 12.14
N LEU A 95 17.51 19.59 13.38
CA LEU A 95 17.36 21.03 13.68
C LEU A 95 18.63 21.84 13.43
N ARG A 96 19.74 21.18 13.03
CA ARG A 96 21.06 21.79 12.78
C ARG A 96 21.55 22.65 13.95
N LYS A 97 21.43 22.10 15.19
CA LYS A 97 21.89 22.76 16.40
C LYS A 97 22.70 21.84 17.29
N PRO A 98 23.53 22.38 18.21
CA PRO A 98 24.28 21.54 19.15
C PRO A 98 23.39 20.64 20.01
N MET A 99 23.83 19.43 20.30
CA MET A 99 23.05 18.45 21.05
C MET A 99 22.68 18.94 22.47
N ASN A 100 23.55 19.74 23.11
CA ASN A 100 23.29 20.32 24.43
C ASN A 100 22.17 21.36 24.42
N GLU A 101 21.87 21.96 23.25
CA GLU A 101 20.80 22.94 23.07
C GLU A 101 19.44 22.33 22.73
N VAL A 102 19.37 20.99 22.55
CA VAL A 102 18.10 20.32 22.33
C VAL A 102 17.29 20.30 23.62
N VAL A 103 16.14 20.96 23.60
CA VAL A 103 15.22 21.11 24.74
C VAL A 103 13.93 20.28 24.52
N PRO A 104 13.13 20.04 25.57
CA PRO A 104 11.86 19.29 25.43
C PRO A 104 10.93 19.85 24.35
N ALA A 105 10.83 21.15 24.20
CA ALA A 105 10.00 21.78 23.16
C ALA A 105 10.43 21.40 21.73
N ASP A 106 11.72 21.11 21.50
CA ASP A 106 12.17 20.61 20.21
C ASP A 106 11.69 19.19 19.97
N TRP A 107 11.68 18.38 21.04
CA TRP A 107 11.21 17.01 21.01
C TRP A 107 9.72 16.93 20.65
N ASP A 108 8.91 17.79 21.26
CA ASP A 108 7.46 17.85 21.03
C ASP A 108 7.09 18.31 19.61
N ARG A 109 8.00 19.04 18.95
CA ARG A 109 7.83 19.51 17.56
C ARG A 109 8.21 18.46 16.49
N MET A 110 8.87 17.38 16.89
CA MET A 110 9.34 16.38 15.92
C MET A 110 8.19 15.47 15.47
N ASN A 111 7.86 15.54 14.21
CA ASN A 111 6.98 14.58 13.55
C ASN A 111 7.73 13.29 13.24
N ALA A 112 7.03 12.14 13.31
CA ALA A 112 7.56 10.87 12.84
C ALA A 112 7.30 10.69 11.34
N TRP A 113 8.34 10.34 10.60
CA TRP A 113 8.26 10.19 9.15
C TRP A 113 7.78 8.81 8.68
N LYS A 114 7.62 7.86 9.59
CA LYS A 114 7.19 6.50 9.28
C LYS A 114 5.88 6.46 8.51
N PHE A 115 4.83 7.08 9.05
CA PHE A 115 3.49 7.01 8.43
C PHE A 115 3.37 7.91 7.20
N THR A 116 4.07 9.02 7.21
CA THR A 116 4.18 9.92 6.05
C THR A 116 4.81 9.18 4.87
N SER A 117 5.99 8.59 5.05
CA SER A 117 6.68 7.84 4.00
C SER A 117 5.85 6.65 3.51
N LEU A 118 5.22 5.89 4.40
CA LEU A 118 4.40 4.74 4.05
C LEU A 118 3.17 5.13 3.23
N ALA A 119 2.42 6.13 3.71
CA ALA A 119 1.21 6.60 3.03
C ALA A 119 1.52 7.27 1.69
N TRP A 120 2.53 8.14 1.64
CA TRP A 120 2.88 8.85 0.43
C TRP A 120 3.46 7.94 -0.65
N THR A 121 4.34 7.02 -0.29
CA THR A 121 4.84 5.99 -1.23
C THR A 121 3.71 5.14 -1.79
N SER A 122 2.72 4.79 -0.96
CA SER A 122 1.57 4.03 -1.42
C SER A 122 0.63 4.86 -2.30
N LEU A 123 0.47 6.15 -2.02
CA LEU A 123 -0.31 7.09 -2.84
C LEU A 123 0.35 7.38 -4.20
N ASP A 124 1.68 7.34 -4.29
CA ASP A 124 2.39 7.44 -5.58
C ASP A 124 2.42 6.10 -6.30
N GLY A 125 2.91 5.07 -5.64
CA GLY A 125 3.22 3.78 -6.26
C GLY A 125 2.06 2.79 -6.33
N GLY A 126 0.94 3.06 -5.67
CA GLY A 126 -0.18 2.11 -5.61
C GLY A 126 0.23 0.75 -5.04
N LEU A 127 1.04 0.71 -3.99
CA LEU A 127 1.59 -0.52 -3.44
C LEU A 127 0.50 -1.50 -2.97
N ARG A 128 0.68 -2.79 -3.28
CA ARG A 128 -0.15 -3.84 -2.69
C ARG A 128 0.20 -4.01 -1.21
N PRO A 129 -0.74 -4.47 -0.37
CA PRO A 129 -0.45 -4.75 1.04
C PRO A 129 0.79 -5.63 1.25
N ILE A 130 0.99 -6.65 0.42
CA ILE A 130 2.14 -7.53 0.50
C ILE A 130 3.45 -6.80 0.14
N GLU A 131 3.42 -5.88 -0.84
CA GLU A 131 4.57 -5.07 -1.22
C GLU A 131 4.96 -4.11 -0.09
N VAL A 132 4.00 -3.53 0.62
CA VAL A 132 4.26 -2.71 1.81
C VAL A 132 4.91 -3.54 2.91
N GLY A 133 4.39 -4.75 3.17
CA GLY A 133 4.94 -5.64 4.19
C GLY A 133 6.35 -6.13 3.90
N HIS A 134 6.69 -6.31 2.64
CA HIS A 134 8.00 -6.79 2.19
C HIS A 134 8.97 -5.67 1.80
N ALA A 135 8.53 -4.40 1.85
CA ALA A 135 9.34 -3.28 1.42
C ALA A 135 10.67 -3.19 2.19
N LYS A 136 11.75 -2.95 1.46
CA LYS A 136 13.12 -2.87 1.98
C LYS A 136 13.72 -1.49 1.74
N VAL A 137 14.63 -1.09 2.59
CA VAL A 137 15.42 0.15 2.39
C VAL A 137 16.19 0.08 1.06
N SER A 138 16.72 -1.11 0.72
CA SER A 138 17.45 -1.34 -0.54
C SER A 138 16.62 -1.15 -1.81
N TRP A 139 15.29 -1.08 -1.72
CA TRP A 139 14.45 -0.77 -2.88
C TRP A 139 14.41 0.72 -3.20
N ILE A 140 14.81 1.58 -2.27
CA ILE A 140 14.63 3.03 -2.36
C ILE A 140 15.85 3.67 -3.05
N ASP A 141 15.56 4.39 -4.10
CA ASP A 141 16.50 5.27 -4.80
C ASP A 141 15.93 6.70 -4.74
N THR A 142 16.31 7.41 -3.68
CA THR A 142 15.78 8.77 -3.42
C THR A 142 16.28 9.79 -4.43
N ASP A 143 17.46 9.59 -4.96
CA ASP A 143 18.10 10.56 -5.87
C ASP A 143 17.44 10.53 -7.25
N ASN A 144 17.02 9.34 -7.69
CA ASN A 144 16.26 9.16 -8.93
C ASN A 144 14.73 9.13 -8.71
N GLN A 145 14.25 9.29 -7.46
CA GLN A 145 12.82 9.28 -7.11
C GLN A 145 12.12 7.99 -7.56
N VAL A 146 12.76 6.84 -7.35
CA VAL A 146 12.28 5.54 -7.81
C VAL A 146 12.29 4.52 -6.68
N LEU A 147 11.26 3.69 -6.65
CA LEU A 147 11.22 2.45 -5.88
C LEU A 147 11.54 1.27 -6.83
N ARG A 148 12.64 0.57 -6.59
CA ARG A 148 13.11 -0.56 -7.39
C ARG A 148 12.76 -1.86 -6.69
N ILE A 149 11.79 -2.60 -7.22
CA ILE A 149 11.37 -3.89 -6.65
C ILE A 149 12.00 -5.00 -7.50
N PRO A 150 12.95 -5.78 -6.94
CA PRO A 150 13.57 -6.89 -7.68
C PRO A 150 12.57 -7.99 -8.02
N VAL A 151 12.80 -8.71 -9.13
CA VAL A 151 11.93 -9.82 -9.57
C VAL A 151 11.75 -10.88 -8.48
N SER A 152 12.82 -11.22 -7.76
CA SER A 152 12.80 -12.21 -6.67
C SER A 152 11.92 -11.80 -5.48
N GLU A 153 11.64 -10.51 -5.34
CA GLU A 153 10.87 -9.92 -4.23
C GLU A 153 9.53 -9.35 -4.70
N SER A 154 9.27 -9.37 -6.00
CA SER A 154 8.03 -8.87 -6.56
C SER A 154 6.84 -9.78 -6.24
N ALA A 155 5.67 -9.20 -6.00
CA ALA A 155 4.44 -9.89 -5.55
C ALA A 155 3.91 -10.92 -6.57
N LYS A 156 4.60 -11.45 -7.48
CA LYS A 156 4.29 -12.57 -8.38
C LYS A 156 5.54 -13.07 -9.11
N ASN A 157 6.73 -12.78 -8.59
CA ASN A 157 8.01 -13.11 -9.22
C ASN A 157 8.00 -12.84 -10.74
N ALA A 158 7.51 -11.66 -11.11
CA ALA A 158 7.12 -11.40 -12.48
C ALA A 158 8.17 -10.66 -13.28
N ASP A 159 8.73 -9.61 -12.67
CA ASP A 159 9.67 -8.68 -13.30
C ASP A 159 10.35 -7.79 -12.26
N ASN A 160 11.45 -7.15 -12.66
CA ASN A 160 11.98 -6.01 -11.94
C ASN A 160 11.08 -4.81 -12.20
N TRP A 161 10.54 -4.21 -11.14
CA TRP A 161 9.63 -3.09 -11.26
C TRP A 161 10.27 -1.79 -10.81
N HIS A 162 10.15 -0.77 -11.65
CA HIS A 162 10.48 0.61 -11.30
C HIS A 162 9.18 1.37 -11.07
N VAL A 163 9.05 1.96 -9.91
CA VAL A 163 7.86 2.72 -9.50
C VAL A 163 8.29 4.17 -9.31
N SER A 164 7.69 5.08 -10.06
CA SER A 164 7.99 6.50 -9.94
C SER A 164 7.43 7.07 -8.64
N LEU A 165 8.20 7.93 -8.01
CA LEU A 165 7.83 8.67 -6.81
C LEU A 165 7.89 10.16 -7.09
N THR A 166 7.08 10.94 -6.36
CA THR A 166 7.25 12.39 -6.35
C THR A 166 8.46 12.78 -5.50
N GLU A 167 9.08 13.92 -5.78
CA GLU A 167 10.19 14.49 -5.00
C GLU A 167 9.84 14.52 -3.50
N ARG A 168 8.65 15.02 -3.17
CA ARG A 168 8.18 15.08 -1.77
C ARG A 168 8.13 13.70 -1.10
N THR A 169 7.75 12.66 -1.83
CA THR A 169 7.72 11.29 -1.32
C THR A 169 9.13 10.74 -1.13
N ALA A 170 10.05 11.03 -2.06
CA ALA A 170 11.45 10.67 -1.93
C ALA A 170 12.10 11.34 -0.71
N ASP A 171 11.82 12.62 -0.49
CA ASP A 171 12.26 13.36 0.71
C ASP A 171 11.69 12.75 2.02
N ALA A 172 10.41 12.40 2.02
CA ALA A 172 9.80 11.75 3.18
C ALA A 172 10.45 10.38 3.47
N LEU A 173 10.79 9.61 2.43
CA LEU A 173 11.52 8.36 2.56
C LEU A 173 12.94 8.57 3.08
N LYS A 174 13.67 9.56 2.56
CA LYS A 174 15.01 9.91 3.03
C LYS A 174 15.03 10.26 4.52
N ARG A 175 14.07 11.07 4.96
CA ARG A 175 13.88 11.43 6.37
C ARG A 175 13.53 10.21 7.21
N TRP A 176 12.62 9.36 6.72
CA TRP A 176 12.25 8.14 7.42
C TRP A 176 13.44 7.17 7.57
N ILE A 177 14.23 6.96 6.52
CA ILE A 177 15.40 6.08 6.56
C ILE A 177 16.38 6.54 7.66
N SER A 178 16.64 7.84 7.76
CA SER A 178 17.48 8.41 8.82
C SER A 178 16.84 8.28 10.21
N GLU A 179 15.54 8.56 10.35
CA GLU A 179 14.82 8.41 11.62
C GLU A 179 14.76 6.96 12.09
N ARG A 180 14.55 6.02 11.15
CA ARG A 180 14.40 4.59 11.38
C ARG A 180 15.58 3.97 12.16
N GLU A 181 16.76 4.48 11.97
CA GLU A 181 17.98 4.00 12.64
C GLU A 181 17.95 4.20 14.18
N ASN A 182 17.07 5.08 14.65
CA ASN A 182 16.91 5.35 16.07
C ASN A 182 15.96 4.39 16.80
N TYR A 183 15.28 3.50 16.07
CA TYR A 183 14.39 2.51 16.67
C TYR A 183 15.05 1.13 16.73
N ASP A 184 15.19 0.54 17.90
CA ASP A 184 15.83 -0.78 18.09
C ASP A 184 15.19 -1.90 17.29
N ARG A 185 13.87 -1.80 17.04
CA ARG A 185 13.13 -2.79 16.23
C ARG A 185 13.59 -2.90 14.78
N TYR A 186 14.38 -1.95 14.31
CA TYR A 186 14.97 -1.96 12.98
C TYR A 186 16.44 -2.37 12.97
N ALA A 187 17.05 -2.62 14.13
CA ALA A 187 18.42 -3.09 14.21
C ALA A 187 18.58 -4.43 13.47
N GLY A 188 19.59 -4.52 12.60
CA GLY A 188 19.88 -5.74 11.85
C GLY A 188 18.87 -6.16 10.78
N THR A 189 17.86 -5.35 10.48
CA THR A 189 16.89 -5.64 9.42
C THR A 189 16.91 -4.60 8.30
N ASN A 190 16.65 -5.05 7.07
CA ASN A 190 16.47 -4.18 5.90
C ASN A 190 14.99 -3.77 5.67
N ALA A 191 14.05 -4.21 6.53
CA ALA A 191 12.64 -3.90 6.40
C ALA A 191 12.41 -2.37 6.42
N LEU A 192 11.66 -1.83 5.47
CA LEU A 192 11.40 -0.41 5.39
C LEU A 192 10.38 0.05 6.44
N TRP A 193 9.28 -0.70 6.60
CA TRP A 193 8.23 -0.39 7.57
C TRP A 193 7.85 -1.62 8.39
N LEU A 194 7.89 -1.49 9.69
CA LEU A 194 7.41 -2.49 10.65
C LEU A 194 6.30 -1.91 11.52
N THR A 195 5.42 -2.76 12.01
CA THR A 195 4.42 -2.40 13.02
C THR A 195 5.08 -1.97 14.32
N ARG A 196 4.29 -1.60 15.32
CA ARG A 196 4.84 -1.28 16.65
C ARG A 196 5.53 -2.47 17.28
N GLU A 197 5.02 -3.67 17.03
CA GLU A 197 5.51 -4.94 17.54
C GLU A 197 6.73 -5.50 16.76
N GLY A 198 7.20 -4.76 15.73
CA GLY A 198 8.34 -5.19 14.90
C GLY A 198 7.97 -6.17 13.78
N ASN A 199 6.68 -6.40 13.53
CA ASN A 199 6.21 -7.27 12.47
C ASN A 199 6.03 -6.53 11.13
N PRO A 200 6.13 -7.20 9.98
CA PRO A 200 5.71 -6.65 8.69
C PRO A 200 4.25 -6.22 8.71
N TYR A 201 3.92 -5.17 7.94
CA TYR A 201 2.54 -4.77 7.77
C TYR A 201 1.76 -5.81 6.95
N GLY A 202 0.63 -6.27 7.50
CA GLY A 202 -0.33 -7.10 6.78
C GLY A 202 -1.58 -6.30 6.33
N PRO A 203 -2.48 -6.94 5.55
CA PRO A 203 -3.69 -6.29 5.05
C PRO A 203 -4.55 -5.67 6.15
N GLN A 204 -4.68 -6.33 7.31
CA GLN A 204 -5.49 -5.85 8.43
C GLN A 204 -4.87 -4.64 9.13
N SER A 205 -3.55 -4.64 9.37
CA SER A 205 -2.86 -3.51 9.99
C SER A 205 -2.90 -2.27 9.09
N LEU A 206 -2.73 -2.47 7.78
CA LEU A 206 -2.85 -1.40 6.78
C LEU A 206 -4.28 -0.87 6.66
N ARG A 207 -5.30 -1.75 6.70
CA ARG A 207 -6.70 -1.32 6.74
C ARG A 207 -6.98 -0.46 7.97
N ARG A 208 -6.54 -0.88 9.16
CA ARG A 208 -6.70 -0.11 10.39
C ARG A 208 -5.99 1.24 10.31
N LEU A 209 -4.81 1.29 9.70
CA LEU A 209 -4.09 2.55 9.49
C LEU A 209 -4.88 3.48 8.55
N LEU A 210 -5.36 2.97 7.42
CA LEU A 210 -6.14 3.77 6.46
C LEU A 210 -7.41 4.34 7.10
N ILE A 211 -8.18 3.53 7.83
CA ILE A 211 -9.41 3.99 8.51
C ILE A 211 -9.07 5.12 9.50
N ARG A 212 -8.01 4.98 10.29
CA ARG A 212 -7.58 6.05 11.22
C ARG A 212 -7.13 7.33 10.52
N LEU A 213 -6.49 7.20 9.35
CA LEU A 213 -6.14 8.36 8.54
C LEU A 213 -7.38 9.02 7.94
N CYS A 214 -8.35 8.24 7.47
CA CYS A 214 -9.63 8.74 6.97
C CYS A 214 -10.41 9.49 8.07
N ASP A 215 -10.53 8.88 9.23
CA ASP A 215 -11.21 9.47 10.40
C ASP A 215 -10.59 10.83 10.77
N ARG A 216 -9.27 10.90 10.93
CA ARG A 216 -8.55 12.16 11.19
C ARG A 216 -8.67 13.19 10.07
N ALA A 217 -8.79 12.74 8.83
CA ALA A 217 -8.94 13.60 7.67
C ALA A 217 -10.39 14.06 7.44
N GLY A 218 -11.35 13.60 8.24
CA GLY A 218 -12.76 13.87 8.05
C GLY A 218 -13.33 13.23 6.79
N ILE A 219 -12.79 12.09 6.37
CA ILE A 219 -13.26 11.32 5.22
C ILE A 219 -14.26 10.28 5.70
N ASP A 220 -15.49 10.38 5.22
CA ASP A 220 -16.52 9.38 5.51
C ASP A 220 -16.18 8.04 4.87
N THR A 221 -16.19 6.99 5.68
CA THR A 221 -15.96 5.61 5.27
C THR A 221 -17.17 4.71 5.46
N GLU A 222 -18.30 5.27 5.91
CA GLU A 222 -19.56 4.55 6.05
C GLU A 222 -20.03 4.06 4.67
N ASN A 223 -20.49 2.81 4.59
CA ASN A 223 -20.91 2.15 3.36
C ASN A 223 -19.82 2.01 2.28
N ARG A 224 -18.55 2.25 2.60
CA ARG A 224 -17.41 2.07 1.71
C ARG A 224 -16.54 0.89 2.13
N LYS A 225 -16.16 0.03 1.19
CA LYS A 225 -15.23 -1.09 1.43
C LYS A 225 -13.78 -0.61 1.45
N MET A 226 -13.47 0.26 2.42
CA MET A 226 -12.14 0.86 2.55
C MET A 226 -11.11 -0.18 2.98
N SER A 227 -10.13 -0.38 2.13
CA SER A 227 -8.93 -1.19 2.38
C SER A 227 -7.74 -0.50 1.74
N TRP A 228 -6.51 -0.96 1.99
CA TRP A 228 -5.32 -0.39 1.37
C TRP A 228 -5.36 -0.42 -0.17
N TYR A 229 -6.15 -1.32 -0.73
CA TYR A 229 -6.43 -1.33 -2.17
C TYR A 229 -7.19 -0.10 -2.68
N ALA A 230 -7.92 0.63 -1.82
CA ALA A 230 -8.57 1.88 -2.23
C ALA A 230 -7.53 2.94 -2.66
N ILE A 231 -6.36 2.98 -1.99
CA ILE A 231 -5.23 3.81 -2.42
C ILE A 231 -4.75 3.36 -3.81
N ARG A 232 -4.50 2.07 -3.99
CA ARG A 232 -4.04 1.53 -5.27
C ARG A 232 -5.05 1.75 -6.41
N HIS A 233 -6.34 1.63 -6.12
CA HIS A 233 -7.39 1.91 -7.10
C HIS A 233 -7.38 3.37 -7.52
N SER A 234 -7.21 4.30 -6.57
CA SER A 234 -7.10 5.72 -6.90
C SER A 234 -5.87 6.03 -7.78
N VAL A 235 -4.72 5.38 -7.52
CA VAL A 235 -3.54 5.53 -8.41
C VAL A 235 -3.85 5.05 -9.81
N GLY A 236 -4.47 3.85 -9.95
CA GLY A 236 -4.84 3.33 -11.26
C GLY A 236 -5.79 4.23 -12.01
N THR A 237 -6.85 4.66 -11.34
CA THR A 237 -7.88 5.52 -11.92
C THR A 237 -7.31 6.85 -12.42
N TYR A 238 -6.55 7.56 -11.57
CA TYR A 238 -6.04 8.89 -11.95
C TYR A 238 -4.85 8.81 -12.91
N MET A 239 -3.97 7.82 -12.79
CA MET A 239 -2.88 7.63 -13.76
C MET A 239 -3.43 7.32 -15.16
N THR A 240 -4.49 6.52 -15.27
CA THR A 240 -5.15 6.27 -16.56
C THR A 240 -5.77 7.54 -17.14
N ARG A 241 -6.22 8.48 -16.30
CA ARG A 241 -6.88 9.72 -16.73
C ARG A 241 -5.90 10.84 -17.07
N GLU A 242 -4.81 10.95 -16.30
CA GLU A 242 -3.79 12.00 -16.51
C GLU A 242 -2.85 11.65 -17.67
N GLU A 243 -2.56 10.37 -17.83
CA GLU A 243 -1.66 9.83 -18.85
C GLU A 243 -2.43 8.85 -19.74
N ASP A 244 -2.25 7.54 -19.50
CA ASP A 244 -2.91 6.46 -20.24
C ASP A 244 -2.93 5.14 -19.47
N LEU A 245 -3.52 4.11 -20.10
CA LEU A 245 -3.53 2.75 -19.56
C LEU A 245 -2.14 2.12 -19.47
N ALA A 246 -1.19 2.50 -20.34
CA ALA A 246 0.17 1.96 -20.32
C ALA A 246 0.95 2.52 -19.13
N ALA A 247 0.84 3.81 -18.85
CA ALA A 247 1.41 4.44 -17.67
C ALA A 247 0.83 3.84 -16.38
N ALA A 248 -0.51 3.69 -16.31
CA ALA A 248 -1.16 3.04 -15.17
C ALA A 248 -0.73 1.58 -15.00
N LYS A 249 -0.58 0.83 -16.09
CA LYS A 249 -0.08 -0.56 -16.08
C LYS A 249 1.33 -0.61 -15.51
N ALA A 250 2.23 0.26 -15.98
CA ALA A 250 3.61 0.32 -15.52
C ALA A 250 3.69 0.70 -14.03
N GLN A 251 3.05 1.80 -13.63
CA GLN A 251 3.05 2.27 -12.24
C GLN A 251 2.45 1.26 -11.27
N LEU A 252 1.38 0.57 -11.68
CA LEU A 252 0.73 -0.47 -10.87
C LEU A 252 1.37 -1.86 -11.00
N ARG A 253 2.34 -2.05 -11.86
CA ARG A 253 3.01 -3.35 -12.05
C ARG A 253 2.03 -4.45 -12.44
N HIS A 254 1.21 -4.19 -13.47
CA HIS A 254 0.31 -5.17 -14.05
C HIS A 254 0.97 -5.88 -15.23
N LYS A 255 0.94 -7.22 -15.25
CA LYS A 255 1.38 -8.01 -16.41
C LYS A 255 0.51 -7.79 -17.64
N SER A 256 -0.80 -7.72 -17.43
CA SER A 256 -1.81 -7.63 -18.49
C SER A 256 -2.50 -6.27 -18.51
N VAL A 257 -2.70 -5.71 -19.70
CA VAL A 257 -3.52 -4.51 -19.92
C VAL A 257 -4.95 -4.72 -19.45
N GLN A 258 -5.52 -5.92 -19.67
CA GLN A 258 -6.87 -6.26 -19.18
C GLN A 258 -7.04 -6.07 -17.67
N THR A 259 -5.98 -6.31 -16.90
CA THR A 259 -6.01 -6.03 -15.45
C THR A 259 -6.11 -4.53 -15.17
N THR A 260 -5.63 -3.69 -16.08
CA THR A 260 -5.63 -2.24 -15.96
C THR A 260 -6.92 -1.62 -16.50
N MET A 261 -7.57 -2.23 -17.49
CA MET A 261 -8.82 -1.73 -18.12
C MET A 261 -9.94 -1.44 -17.12
N LYS A 262 -9.97 -2.09 -15.97
CA LYS A 262 -10.92 -1.78 -14.88
C LYS A 262 -10.80 -0.35 -14.33
N TYR A 263 -9.71 0.36 -14.64
CA TYR A 263 -9.49 1.76 -14.26
C TYR A 263 -9.85 2.76 -15.37
N ASP A 264 -10.31 2.27 -16.52
CA ASP A 264 -10.69 3.11 -17.66
C ASP A 264 -12.04 3.82 -17.44
N ALA A 265 -12.81 3.38 -16.46
CA ALA A 265 -14.06 4.05 -16.09
C ALA A 265 -13.80 5.45 -15.53
N ALA A 266 -14.50 6.46 -16.08
CA ALA A 266 -14.38 7.85 -15.61
C ALA A 266 -14.84 7.97 -14.16
N PRO A 267 -14.05 8.61 -13.27
CA PRO A 267 -14.46 8.93 -11.91
C PRO A 267 -15.74 9.76 -11.86
N VAL A 268 -16.45 9.68 -10.72
CA VAL A 268 -17.69 10.46 -10.54
C VAL A 268 -17.42 11.96 -10.67
N GLU A 269 -16.33 12.45 -10.09
CA GLU A 269 -15.90 13.86 -10.14
C GLU A 269 -15.64 14.33 -11.57
N ASP A 270 -14.95 13.55 -12.41
CA ASP A 270 -14.72 13.90 -13.81
C ASP A 270 -16.05 13.98 -14.62
N ARG A 271 -16.99 13.06 -14.30
CA ARG A 271 -18.34 13.08 -14.91
C ARG A 271 -19.15 14.27 -14.44
N GLN A 272 -19.07 14.65 -13.16
CA GLN A 272 -19.72 15.85 -12.63
C GLN A 272 -19.17 17.12 -13.27
N ASP A 273 -17.86 17.21 -13.44
CA ASP A 273 -17.23 18.36 -14.10
C ASP A 273 -17.56 18.42 -15.60
N ALA A 274 -17.68 17.27 -16.26
CA ALA A 274 -18.19 17.21 -17.62
C ALA A 274 -19.63 17.72 -17.69
N LEU A 275 -20.53 17.29 -16.81
CA LEU A 275 -21.91 17.76 -16.76
C LEU A 275 -22.00 19.27 -16.53
N LYS A 276 -21.17 19.85 -15.64
CA LYS A 276 -21.12 21.31 -15.44
C LYS A 276 -20.68 22.07 -16.68
N ARG A 277 -19.82 21.48 -17.52
CA ARG A 277 -19.41 22.11 -18.81
C ARG A 277 -20.43 21.97 -19.90
N MET A 278 -21.36 21.05 -19.79
CA MET A 278 -22.39 20.79 -20.79
C MET A 278 -23.69 21.57 -20.54
N GLY A 279 -23.94 22.06 -19.35
CA GLY A 279 -25.17 22.76 -18.96
C GLY A 279 -24.95 23.90 -18.04
#